data_3e47b737c31e6ad3d4bc89ec787950f2
#
_entry.id   3e47b737c31e6ad3d4bc89ec787950f2
#
_cell.length_a   1.000
_cell.length_b   1.000
_cell.length_c   1.000
_cell.angle_alpha   90.00
_cell.angle_beta   90.00
_cell.angle_gamma   90.00
#
_symmetry.space_group_name_H-M   'P 1'
#
loop_
_entity.id
_entity.type
_entity.pdbx_description
1 polymer ?
#
loop_
_entity_poly.entity_id
_entity_poly.type
_entity_poly.pdbx_seq_one_letter_code
_entity_poly.pdbx_strand_id
1 'polypeptide(L)' 'MMTLHVEGMSCGHCVRAVTEAIRALDPRAEVAIDHATGTVRAETGAEPKAVTAAVEEEGYKVTSAA' A
#
# COMPACT_ATOMS: atom_id res chain seq x y z
N MET A 1 6.54 -7.61 -8.52
CA MET A 1 6.31 -7.16 -7.13
C MET A 1 6.75 -5.71 -6.98
N MET A 2 5.98 -4.91 -6.29
CA MET A 2 6.34 -3.52 -6.04
C MET A 2 6.54 -3.29 -4.56
N THR A 3 7.37 -2.32 -4.23
CA THR A 3 7.65 -1.93 -2.85
C THR A 3 7.38 -0.45 -2.71
N LEU A 4 6.58 -0.11 -1.71
CA LEU A 4 6.20 1.27 -1.42
C LEU A 4 6.66 1.61 -0.01
N HIS A 5 7.08 2.85 0.18
CA HIS A 5 7.32 3.38 1.51
C HIS A 5 6.23 4.37 1.84
N VAL A 6 5.48 4.10 2.90
CA VAL A 6 4.30 4.86 3.26
C VAL A 6 4.47 5.43 4.66
N GLU A 7 4.23 6.73 4.80
CA GLU A 7 4.26 7.40 6.09
C GLU A 7 2.86 7.42 6.71
N GLY A 8 2.81 7.38 8.01
CA GLY A 8 1.56 7.48 8.77
C GLY A 8 0.92 6.16 9.14
N MET A 9 1.52 5.04 8.74
CA MET A 9 1.01 3.73 9.13
C MET A 9 1.56 3.37 10.51
N SER A 10 0.82 3.69 11.54
CA SER A 10 1.28 3.46 12.91
C SER A 10 0.46 2.43 13.68
N CYS A 11 -0.55 1.82 13.07
CA CYS A 11 -1.41 0.86 13.76
C CYS A 11 -2.01 -0.16 12.80
N GLY A 12 -2.67 -1.18 13.36
CA GLY A 12 -3.28 -2.24 12.56
C GLY A 12 -4.39 -1.76 11.63
N HIS A 13 -5.09 -0.70 11.99
CA HIS A 13 -6.11 -0.11 11.12
C HIS A 13 -5.51 0.44 9.84
N CYS A 14 -4.35 1.04 9.95
CA CYS A 14 -3.65 1.60 8.79
C CYS A 14 -3.23 0.49 7.84
N VAL A 15 -2.71 -0.60 8.38
CA VAL A 15 -2.32 -1.77 7.59
C VAL A 15 -3.52 -2.31 6.81
N ARG A 16 -4.65 -2.45 7.47
CA ARG A 16 -5.87 -2.93 6.84
C ARG A 16 -6.36 -1.98 5.75
N ALA A 17 -6.37 -0.68 6.04
CA ALA A 17 -6.84 0.32 5.06
C ALA A 17 -6.00 0.29 3.79
N VAL A 18 -4.69 0.22 3.92
CA VAL A 18 -3.79 0.14 2.76
C VAL A 18 -4.01 -1.17 2.00
N THR A 19 -4.13 -2.29 2.70
CA THR A 19 -4.38 -3.58 2.07
C THR A 19 -5.68 -3.56 1.28
N GLU A 20 -6.74 -3.04 1.86
CA GLU A 20 -8.04 -2.96 1.19
C GLU A 20 -8.01 -2.02 -0.01
N ALA A 21 -7.28 -0.91 0.09
CA ALA A 21 -7.13 0.01 -1.03
C ALA A 21 -6.49 -0.67 -2.23
N ILE A 22 -5.44 -1.46 -1.99
CA ILE A 22 -4.76 -2.18 -3.06
C ILE A 22 -5.65 -3.28 -3.63
N ARG A 23 -6.35 -4.01 -2.77
CA ARG A 23 -7.25 -5.07 -3.22
C ARG A 23 -8.48 -4.55 -3.94
N ALA A 24 -8.85 -3.31 -3.72
CA ALA A 24 -9.93 -2.69 -4.49
C ALA A 24 -9.54 -2.51 -5.95
N LEU A 25 -8.25 -2.31 -6.21
CA LEU A 25 -7.72 -2.23 -7.58
C LEU A 25 -7.54 -3.61 -8.18
N ASP A 26 -7.07 -4.55 -7.38
CA ASP A 26 -6.79 -5.92 -7.82
C ASP A 26 -7.13 -6.88 -6.68
N PRO A 27 -8.29 -7.55 -6.74
CA PRO A 27 -8.71 -8.48 -5.69
C PRO A 27 -7.76 -9.66 -5.48
N ARG A 28 -6.90 -9.94 -6.43
CA ARG A 28 -5.93 -11.04 -6.36
C ARG A 28 -4.57 -10.58 -5.85
N ALA A 29 -4.43 -9.30 -5.54
CA ALA A 29 -3.17 -8.78 -5.06
C ALA A 29 -2.76 -9.42 -3.74
N GLU A 30 -1.49 -9.77 -3.63
CA GLU A 30 -0.91 -10.20 -2.38
C GLU A 30 -0.17 -9.01 -1.78
N VAL A 31 -0.51 -8.67 -0.55
CA VAL A 31 0.02 -7.49 0.12
C VAL A 31 0.66 -7.91 1.43
N ALA A 32 1.91 -7.51 1.60
CA ALA A 32 2.63 -7.70 2.85
C ALA A 32 3.08 -6.32 3.34
N ILE A 33 2.75 -6.01 4.59
CA ILE A 33 3.02 -4.69 5.14
C ILE A 33 3.83 -4.83 6.43
N ASP A 34 4.92 -4.07 6.49
CA ASP A 34 5.69 -3.90 7.70
C ASP A 34 5.46 -2.46 8.19
N HIS A 35 4.54 -2.31 9.14
CA HIS A 35 4.18 -0.98 9.62
C HIS A 35 5.27 -0.34 10.49
N ALA A 36 6.19 -1.14 11.02
CA ALA A 36 7.29 -0.61 11.81
C ALA A 36 8.25 0.23 10.95
N THR A 37 8.43 -0.16 9.69
CA THR A 37 9.28 0.56 8.75
C THR A 37 8.49 1.35 7.71
N GLY A 38 7.18 1.17 7.67
CA GLY A 38 6.33 1.79 6.66
C GLY A 38 6.48 1.18 5.28
N THR A 39 6.93 -0.07 5.19
CA THR A 39 7.16 -0.74 3.92
C THR A 39 5.95 -1.55 3.51
N VAL A 40 5.48 -1.34 2.30
CA VAL A 40 4.38 -2.10 1.70
C VAL A 40 4.92 -2.84 0.49
N ARG A 41 4.75 -4.16 0.48
CA ARG A 41 5.08 -4.99 -0.67
C ARG A 41 3.79 -5.51 -1.26
N ALA A 42 3.57 -5.22 -2.54
CA ALA A 42 2.37 -5.66 -3.22
C ALA A 42 2.72 -6.45 -4.47
N GLU A 43 2.18 -7.64 -4.57
CA GLU A 43 2.29 -8.46 -5.77
C GLU A 43 0.96 -8.35 -6.50
N THR A 44 0.94 -7.53 -7.55
CA THR A 44 -0.29 -7.16 -8.25
C THR A 44 0.00 -6.79 -9.69
N GLY A 45 -1.01 -6.96 -10.55
CA GLY A 45 -0.95 -6.49 -11.93
C GLY A 45 -1.29 -5.02 -12.09
N ALA A 46 -1.70 -4.33 -11.02
CA ALA A 46 -1.98 -2.91 -11.08
C ALA A 46 -0.68 -2.11 -11.20
N GLU A 47 -0.77 -0.94 -11.83
CA GLU A 47 0.40 -0.09 -11.99
C GLU A 47 0.79 0.56 -10.67
N PRO A 48 2.10 0.80 -10.44
CA PRO A 48 2.56 1.47 -9.23
C PRO A 48 1.88 2.82 -8.99
N LYS A 49 1.61 3.56 -10.05
CA LYS A 49 0.91 4.83 -9.98
C LYS A 49 -0.50 4.68 -9.42
N ALA A 50 -1.22 3.66 -9.88
CA ALA A 50 -2.57 3.40 -9.42
C ALA A 50 -2.58 2.98 -7.95
N VAL A 51 -1.63 2.14 -7.56
CA VAL A 51 -1.49 1.70 -6.17
C VAL A 51 -1.15 2.88 -5.27
N THR A 52 -0.21 3.72 -5.68
CA THR A 52 0.16 4.92 -4.93
C THR A 52 -1.04 5.84 -4.74
N ALA A 53 -1.80 6.08 -5.80
CA ALA A 53 -2.98 6.93 -5.72
C ALA A 53 -4.02 6.37 -4.76
N ALA A 54 -4.24 5.05 -4.79
CA ALA A 54 -5.20 4.41 -3.90
C ALA A 54 -4.79 4.52 -2.44
N VAL A 55 -3.51 4.36 -2.16
CA VAL A 55 -2.98 4.49 -0.80
C VAL A 55 -3.09 5.94 -0.32
N GLU A 56 -2.80 6.90 -1.19
CA GLU A 56 -2.89 8.31 -0.83
C GLU A 56 -4.32 8.76 -0.60
N GLU A 57 -5.28 8.17 -1.28
CA GLU A 57 -6.70 8.45 -1.05
C GLU A 57 -7.15 8.05 0.35
N GLU A 58 -6.46 7.10 0.97
CA GLU A 58 -6.74 6.70 2.36
C GLU A 58 -6.13 7.65 3.38
N GLY A 59 -5.43 8.67 2.94
CA GLY A 59 -4.85 9.68 3.81
C GLY A 59 -3.40 9.45 4.16
N TYR A 60 -2.74 8.52 3.51
CA TYR A 60 -1.33 8.22 3.77
C TYR A 60 -0.45 8.87 2.71
N LYS A 61 0.80 9.10 3.08
CA LYS A 61 1.78 9.68 2.17
C LYS A 61 2.73 8.59 1.69
N VAL A 62 2.83 8.43 0.38
CA VAL A 62 3.79 7.51 -0.22
C VAL A 62 5.04 8.31 -0.55
N THR A 63 6.16 7.94 0.08
CA THR A 63 7.43 8.66 -0.08
C THR A 63 8.29 8.09 -1.19
N SER A 64 8.11 6.80 -1.50
CA SER A 64 8.78 6.18 -2.64
C SER A 64 8.00 4.97 -3.10
N ALA A 65 8.15 4.63 -4.39
CA ALA A 65 7.54 3.45 -5.00
C ALA A 65 8.54 2.86 -5.99
N ALA A 66 8.73 1.55 -5.92
CA ALA A 66 9.65 0.87 -6.81
C ALA A 66 9.12 -0.49 -7.24
#